data_2c535729b9207d261e1d3732c1373a86
#
_entry.id   2c535729b9207d261e1d3732c1373a86
#
_cell.length_a   1.000
_cell.length_b   1.000
_cell.length_c   1.000
_cell.angle_alpha   90.00
_cell.angle_beta   90.00
_cell.angle_gamma   90.00
#
_symmetry.space_group_name_H-M   'P 1'
#
loop_
_entity.id
_entity.type
_entity.pdbx_description
1 polymer ?
#
loop_
_entity_poly.entity_id
_entity_poly.type
_entity_poly.pdbx_seq_one_letter_code
_entity_poly.pdbx_strand_id
1 'polypeptide(L)'
;MIRGAVIYATEQGLGRQAKSFFDNGLFTEVLIQKHSSYVNHTEWYPNAVNNYEELLEKCDEIWFLETPFNWNYILQAREKKVRTVLFLMYECSRLPYYPDQLVGGSIMEKIHFGESVKVIPVPAPKEIKWKLREKAQVFVHNAGHGGLGGRNGTKQLIEALKLTTTPFKLIIRSQIPLACNDPRVDLRIGDFEYATMFDEGDVFIYPDKFGGSCLPVQEAHSAGMMCMVSKRLPHTEWLPNEPMIPIKGYKKERIAEKEFDSAIVDPQDIANTIDSWFGKDITKYSLAGKKWAEENSWEKLKSIYEKI
;
A
#
# COMPACT_ATOMS: atom_id res chain seq x y z
N MET A 1 -21.24 6.15 -19.50
CA MET A 1 -20.89 4.91 -18.75
C MET A 1 -20.95 5.22 -17.27
N ILE A 2 -21.88 4.58 -16.56
CA ILE A 2 -22.00 4.71 -15.10
C ILE A 2 -21.14 3.63 -14.47
N ARG A 3 -20.20 4.03 -13.59
CA ARG A 3 -19.29 3.13 -12.92
C ARG A 3 -19.69 2.97 -11.47
N GLY A 4 -19.77 1.72 -11.04
CA GLY A 4 -19.93 1.37 -9.64
C GLY A 4 -18.69 0.66 -9.08
N ALA A 5 -18.66 0.51 -7.76
CA ALA A 5 -17.62 -0.25 -7.10
C ALA A 5 -18.14 -1.08 -5.93
N VAL A 6 -17.54 -2.25 -5.72
CA VAL A 6 -17.68 -3.06 -4.52
C VAL A 6 -16.43 -2.82 -3.68
N ILE A 7 -16.61 -2.28 -2.47
CA ILE A 7 -15.51 -1.73 -1.67
C ILE A 7 -15.63 -2.08 -0.18
N TYR A 8 -14.53 -1.89 0.55
CA TYR A 8 -14.51 -1.76 1.99
C TYR A 8 -14.39 -0.28 2.39
N ALA A 9 -15.21 0.18 3.30
CA ALA A 9 -15.14 1.54 3.84
C ALA A 9 -14.36 1.55 5.17
N THR A 10 -13.05 1.29 5.12
CA THR A 10 -12.20 1.18 6.31
C THR A 10 -11.00 2.13 6.24
N GLU A 11 -10.38 2.43 7.38
CA GLU A 11 -9.14 3.22 7.46
C GLU A 11 -7.90 2.48 6.93
N GLN A 12 -8.02 1.22 6.53
CA GLN A 12 -6.92 0.46 5.96
C GLN A 12 -6.61 0.93 4.54
N GLY A 13 -5.39 0.66 4.05
CA GLY A 13 -4.89 1.17 2.77
C GLY A 13 -5.86 1.04 1.60
N LEU A 14 -6.61 -0.06 1.52
CA LEU A 14 -7.57 -0.27 0.45
C LEU A 14 -8.87 0.51 0.61
N GLY A 15 -9.35 0.65 1.84
CA GLY A 15 -10.49 1.52 2.11
C GLY A 15 -10.15 2.99 1.79
N ARG A 16 -8.94 3.42 2.11
CA ARG A 16 -8.43 4.75 1.73
C ARG A 16 -8.24 4.88 0.21
N GLN A 17 -7.75 3.86 -0.46
CA GLN A 17 -7.67 3.84 -1.91
C GLN A 17 -9.06 3.93 -2.55
N ALA A 18 -10.03 3.16 -2.06
CA ALA A 18 -11.41 3.21 -2.52
C ALA A 18 -12.03 4.61 -2.34
N LYS A 19 -11.80 5.22 -1.17
CA LYS A 19 -12.22 6.59 -0.87
C LYS A 19 -11.61 7.59 -1.84
N SER A 20 -10.30 7.50 -2.09
CA SER A 20 -9.60 8.35 -3.04
C SER A 20 -10.16 8.22 -4.45
N PHE A 21 -10.48 7.01 -4.91
CA PHE A 21 -11.07 6.77 -6.22
C PHE A 21 -12.49 7.35 -6.34
N PHE A 22 -13.30 7.20 -5.30
CA PHE A 22 -14.64 7.77 -5.22
C PHE A 22 -14.62 9.31 -5.20
N ASP A 23 -13.81 9.91 -4.34
CA ASP A 23 -13.71 11.38 -4.21
C ASP A 23 -13.23 12.06 -5.49
N ASN A 24 -12.47 11.35 -6.32
CA ASN A 24 -12.01 11.86 -7.62
C ASN A 24 -12.93 11.46 -8.79
N GLY A 25 -14.07 10.84 -8.50
CA GLY A 25 -15.13 10.58 -9.44
C GLY A 25 -14.81 9.48 -10.46
N LEU A 26 -14.02 8.46 -10.07
CA LEU A 26 -13.82 7.27 -10.91
C LEU A 26 -15.10 6.42 -10.95
N PHE A 27 -15.82 6.33 -9.83
CA PHE A 27 -17.14 5.71 -9.71
C PHE A 27 -18.09 6.58 -8.89
N THR A 28 -19.38 6.45 -9.17
CA THR A 28 -20.46 7.23 -8.54
C THR A 28 -21.34 6.39 -7.65
N GLU A 29 -21.43 5.08 -7.92
CA GLU A 29 -22.23 4.13 -7.16
C GLU A 29 -21.30 3.20 -6.37
N VAL A 30 -21.64 2.88 -5.12
CA VAL A 30 -20.83 1.97 -4.32
C VAL A 30 -21.68 0.98 -3.54
N LEU A 31 -21.23 -0.25 -3.50
CA LEU A 31 -21.70 -1.27 -2.56
C LEU A 31 -20.63 -1.44 -1.47
N ILE A 32 -20.99 -1.11 -0.23
CA ILE A 32 -20.09 -1.26 0.90
C ILE A 32 -20.18 -2.68 1.44
N GLN A 33 -19.05 -3.37 1.44
CA GLN A 33 -18.89 -4.63 2.16
C GLN A 33 -18.37 -4.33 3.56
N LYS A 34 -19.01 -4.93 4.57
CA LYS A 34 -18.59 -4.75 5.96
C LYS A 34 -17.42 -5.67 6.30
N HIS A 35 -16.36 -5.09 6.84
CA HIS A 35 -15.25 -5.85 7.39
C HIS A 35 -15.50 -6.15 8.87
N SER A 36 -15.35 -7.41 9.28
CA SER A 36 -15.66 -7.85 10.65
C SER A 36 -14.66 -7.37 11.71
N SER A 37 -13.43 -7.05 11.29
CA SER A 37 -12.31 -6.73 12.21
C SER A 37 -11.95 -5.24 12.24
N TYR A 38 -12.56 -4.40 11.40
CA TYR A 38 -12.26 -2.97 11.32
C TYR A 38 -13.52 -2.12 11.45
N VAL A 39 -13.34 -0.87 11.85
CA VAL A 39 -14.41 0.13 11.82
C VAL A 39 -14.80 0.36 10.36
N ASN A 40 -16.11 0.36 10.11
CA ASN A 40 -16.66 0.57 8.77
C ASN A 40 -17.24 1.99 8.71
N HIS A 41 -16.65 2.85 7.91
CA HIS A 41 -16.99 4.26 7.71
C HIS A 41 -18.04 4.43 6.62
N THR A 42 -19.24 3.94 6.86
CA THR A 42 -20.32 4.01 5.87
C THR A 42 -20.73 5.45 5.55
N GLU A 43 -20.51 6.37 6.46
CA GLU A 43 -20.73 7.81 6.30
C GLU A 43 -19.89 8.46 5.19
N TRP A 44 -18.81 7.81 4.75
CA TRP A 44 -18.03 8.29 3.60
C TRP A 44 -18.76 8.20 2.27
N TYR A 45 -19.83 7.40 2.22
CA TYR A 45 -20.57 7.09 1.00
C TYR A 45 -22.08 7.19 1.25
N PRO A 46 -22.63 8.42 1.37
CA PRO A 46 -24.02 8.63 1.79
C PRO A 46 -25.05 8.04 0.82
N ASN A 47 -24.68 7.82 -0.42
CA ASN A 47 -25.53 7.26 -1.48
C ASN A 47 -25.17 5.80 -1.83
N ALA A 48 -24.55 5.06 -0.90
CA ALA A 48 -24.22 3.66 -1.15
C ALA A 48 -25.50 2.84 -1.39
N VAL A 49 -25.43 1.91 -2.35
CA VAL A 49 -26.54 1.00 -2.65
C VAL A 49 -26.67 -0.08 -1.57
N ASN A 50 -27.86 -0.65 -1.42
CA ASN A 50 -28.16 -1.60 -0.36
C ASN A 50 -27.66 -3.02 -0.66
N ASN A 51 -27.62 -3.40 -1.93
CA ASN A 51 -27.26 -4.75 -2.37
C ASN A 51 -26.66 -4.73 -3.79
N TYR A 52 -26.15 -5.89 -4.21
CA TYR A 52 -25.44 -6.01 -5.48
C TYR A 52 -26.41 -5.95 -6.70
N GLU A 53 -27.65 -6.36 -6.55
CA GLU A 53 -28.65 -6.28 -7.63
C GLU A 53 -28.95 -4.82 -7.97
N GLU A 54 -29.14 -3.97 -6.96
CA GLU A 54 -29.28 -2.53 -7.15
C GLU A 54 -28.06 -1.91 -7.86
N LEU A 55 -26.84 -2.36 -7.54
CA LEU A 55 -25.63 -1.89 -8.22
C LEU A 55 -25.60 -2.31 -9.69
N LEU A 56 -25.99 -3.55 -9.99
CA LEU A 56 -26.08 -4.08 -11.36
C LEU A 56 -27.10 -3.34 -12.22
N GLU A 57 -28.22 -2.87 -11.64
CA GLU A 57 -29.23 -2.12 -12.35
C GLU A 57 -28.81 -0.70 -12.69
N LYS A 58 -27.93 -0.11 -11.88
CA LYS A 58 -27.48 1.27 -12.04
C LYS A 58 -26.22 1.44 -12.90
N CYS A 59 -25.40 0.39 -13.03
CA CYS A 59 -24.04 0.54 -13.56
C CYS A 59 -23.84 -0.20 -14.89
N ASP A 60 -23.05 0.41 -15.78
CA ASP A 60 -22.53 -0.23 -16.99
C ASP A 60 -21.23 -1.01 -16.70
N GLU A 61 -20.50 -0.60 -15.67
CA GLU A 61 -19.21 -1.17 -15.27
C GLU A 61 -19.09 -1.20 -13.75
N ILE A 62 -18.61 -2.32 -13.19
CA ILE A 62 -18.38 -2.48 -11.75
C ILE A 62 -16.94 -2.82 -11.48
N TRP A 63 -16.31 -2.04 -10.60
CA TRP A 63 -14.97 -2.25 -10.09
C TRP A 63 -15.00 -3.01 -8.76
N PHE A 64 -14.14 -4.01 -8.65
CA PHE A 64 -13.86 -4.68 -7.39
C PHE A 64 -12.51 -4.22 -6.90
N LEU A 65 -12.48 -3.57 -5.75
CA LEU A 65 -11.24 -3.18 -5.08
C LEU A 65 -10.93 -4.24 -4.04
N GLU A 66 -9.74 -4.80 -4.10
CA GLU A 66 -9.36 -6.02 -3.41
C GLU A 66 -10.05 -7.27 -3.97
N THR A 67 -10.09 -8.30 -3.12
CA THR A 67 -10.77 -9.54 -3.43
C THR A 67 -12.24 -9.39 -3.08
N PRO A 68 -13.18 -9.58 -4.01
CA PRO A 68 -14.60 -9.55 -3.70
C PRO A 68 -14.95 -10.69 -2.74
N PHE A 69 -15.82 -10.44 -1.79
CA PHE A 69 -16.30 -11.48 -0.86
C PHE A 69 -17.05 -12.59 -1.55
N ASN A 70 -17.87 -12.22 -2.50
CA ASN A 70 -18.68 -13.16 -3.25
C ASN A 70 -18.27 -13.15 -4.72
N TRP A 71 -17.46 -14.10 -5.12
CA TRP A 71 -17.00 -14.26 -6.49
C TRP A 71 -18.13 -14.47 -7.50
N ASN A 72 -19.33 -14.92 -7.05
CA ASN A 72 -20.50 -14.99 -7.89
C ASN A 72 -20.95 -13.63 -8.44
N TYR A 73 -20.52 -12.52 -7.84
CA TYR A 73 -20.76 -11.18 -8.39
C TYR A 73 -20.22 -11.03 -9.82
N ILE A 74 -19.08 -11.63 -10.11
CA ILE A 74 -18.52 -11.65 -11.48
C ILE A 74 -19.46 -12.38 -12.45
N LEU A 75 -20.04 -13.51 -12.03
CA LEU A 75 -20.96 -14.28 -12.86
C LEU A 75 -22.28 -13.53 -13.06
N GLN A 76 -22.84 -12.96 -12.00
CA GLN A 76 -24.07 -12.18 -12.05
C GLN A 76 -23.92 -10.94 -12.97
N ALA A 77 -22.78 -10.24 -12.87
CA ALA A 77 -22.49 -9.12 -13.76
C ALA A 77 -22.44 -9.55 -15.23
N ARG A 78 -21.81 -10.70 -15.52
CA ARG A 78 -21.73 -11.27 -16.86
C ARG A 78 -23.12 -11.61 -17.43
N GLU A 79 -24.00 -12.20 -16.62
CA GLU A 79 -25.39 -12.49 -17.02
C GLU A 79 -26.17 -11.21 -17.36
N LYS A 80 -25.96 -10.15 -16.63
CA LYS A 80 -26.57 -8.83 -16.84
C LYS A 80 -25.83 -7.98 -17.91
N LYS A 81 -24.74 -8.48 -18.48
CA LYS A 81 -23.87 -7.78 -19.45
C LYS A 81 -23.25 -6.49 -18.87
N VAL A 82 -23.03 -6.44 -17.57
CA VAL A 82 -22.31 -5.39 -16.89
C VAL A 82 -20.82 -5.75 -16.89
N ARG A 83 -19.99 -4.82 -17.35
CA ARG A 83 -18.54 -5.03 -17.42
C ARG A 83 -17.92 -5.07 -16.04
N THR A 84 -16.92 -5.91 -15.84
CA THR A 84 -16.24 -6.11 -14.55
C THR A 84 -14.76 -5.78 -14.62
N VAL A 85 -14.27 -5.02 -13.65
CA VAL A 85 -12.86 -4.68 -13.47
C VAL A 85 -12.42 -5.10 -12.06
N LEU A 86 -11.34 -5.85 -11.94
CA LEU A 86 -10.75 -6.17 -10.64
C LEU A 86 -9.42 -5.45 -10.48
N PHE A 87 -9.34 -4.59 -9.46
CA PHE A 87 -8.07 -4.05 -9.00
C PHE A 87 -7.41 -5.09 -8.09
N LEU A 88 -6.32 -5.67 -8.59
CA LEU A 88 -5.64 -6.78 -7.95
C LEU A 88 -4.83 -6.33 -6.74
N MET A 89 -4.79 -7.20 -5.76
CA MET A 89 -3.77 -7.19 -4.71
C MET A 89 -2.94 -8.47 -4.79
N TYR A 90 -1.66 -8.30 -4.94
CA TYR A 90 -0.72 -9.42 -5.01
C TYR A 90 -0.93 -10.44 -3.88
N GLU A 91 -1.16 -9.96 -2.66
CA GLU A 91 -1.26 -10.80 -1.46
C GLU A 91 -2.60 -11.50 -1.31
N CYS A 92 -3.68 -10.87 -1.72
CA CYS A 92 -5.03 -11.31 -1.37
C CYS A 92 -5.81 -11.85 -2.55
N SER A 93 -5.54 -11.38 -3.79
CA SER A 93 -6.35 -11.74 -4.94
C SER A 93 -6.20 -13.21 -5.30
N ARG A 94 -7.34 -13.84 -5.54
CA ARG A 94 -7.50 -15.15 -6.17
C ARG A 94 -8.40 -14.93 -7.37
N LEU A 95 -8.37 -15.82 -8.35
CA LEU A 95 -9.18 -15.69 -9.56
C LEU A 95 -9.96 -16.98 -9.83
N PRO A 96 -10.96 -17.33 -8.98
CA PRO A 96 -11.85 -18.44 -9.28
C PRO A 96 -12.71 -18.18 -10.51
N TYR A 97 -13.03 -16.87 -10.76
CA TYR A 97 -13.64 -16.40 -11.97
C TYR A 97 -12.88 -15.15 -12.47
N TYR A 98 -12.66 -15.08 -13.79
CA TYR A 98 -11.96 -13.95 -14.38
C TYR A 98 -12.93 -12.81 -14.68
N PRO A 99 -12.65 -11.58 -14.21
CA PRO A 99 -13.34 -10.38 -14.65
C PRO A 99 -12.97 -10.03 -16.11
N ASP A 100 -13.65 -9.05 -16.70
CA ASP A 100 -13.34 -8.61 -18.06
C ASP A 100 -12.01 -7.89 -18.15
N GLN A 101 -11.58 -7.22 -17.08
CA GLN A 101 -10.30 -6.54 -16.99
C GLN A 101 -9.64 -6.73 -15.64
N LEU A 102 -8.32 -6.99 -15.67
CA LEU A 102 -7.44 -6.98 -14.49
C LEU A 102 -6.59 -5.71 -14.49
N VAL A 103 -6.51 -5.05 -13.34
CA VAL A 103 -5.67 -3.88 -13.09
C VAL A 103 -4.80 -4.15 -11.89
N GLY A 104 -3.54 -3.78 -11.93
CA GLY A 104 -2.61 -3.90 -10.80
C GLY A 104 -1.91 -2.57 -10.55
N GLY A 105 -1.55 -2.31 -9.29
CA GLY A 105 -0.82 -1.11 -8.89
C GLY A 105 0.69 -1.20 -9.08
N SER A 106 1.22 -2.39 -9.39
CA SER A 106 2.65 -2.64 -9.60
C SER A 106 2.91 -3.78 -10.57
N ILE A 107 4.17 -3.93 -10.98
CA ILE A 107 4.60 -5.05 -11.82
C ILE A 107 4.39 -6.42 -11.17
N MET A 108 4.30 -6.49 -9.85
CA MET A 108 4.10 -7.75 -9.12
C MET A 108 2.79 -8.42 -9.47
N GLU A 109 1.72 -7.65 -9.66
CA GLU A 109 0.43 -8.17 -10.08
C GLU A 109 0.52 -8.75 -11.50
N LYS A 110 1.23 -8.08 -12.41
CA LYS A 110 1.43 -8.57 -13.78
C LYS A 110 2.27 -9.85 -13.82
N ILE A 111 3.37 -9.89 -13.07
CA ILE A 111 4.23 -11.09 -12.97
C ILE A 111 3.43 -12.29 -12.43
N HIS A 112 2.56 -12.05 -11.44
CA HIS A 112 1.83 -13.12 -10.75
C HIS A 112 0.55 -13.57 -11.47
N PHE A 113 -0.19 -12.62 -12.08
CA PHE A 113 -1.50 -12.88 -12.70
C PHE A 113 -1.48 -12.87 -14.23
N GLY A 114 -0.35 -12.58 -14.84
CA GLY A 114 -0.12 -12.68 -16.27
C GLY A 114 -0.19 -11.37 -17.05
N GLU A 115 0.11 -11.45 -18.35
CA GLU A 115 0.29 -10.30 -19.25
C GLU A 115 -0.99 -9.48 -19.49
N SER A 116 -2.18 -10.04 -19.22
CA SER A 116 -3.47 -9.33 -19.35
C SER A 116 -3.68 -8.25 -18.28
N VAL A 117 -2.85 -8.23 -17.24
CA VAL A 117 -2.93 -7.21 -16.18
C VAL A 117 -2.42 -5.88 -16.72
N LYS A 118 -3.26 -4.85 -16.68
CA LYS A 118 -2.84 -3.47 -16.89
C LYS A 118 -2.22 -2.92 -15.62
N VAL A 119 -0.95 -2.56 -15.66
CA VAL A 119 -0.27 -1.93 -14.52
C VAL A 119 -0.48 -0.43 -14.58
N ILE A 120 -1.13 0.12 -13.56
CA ILE A 120 -1.37 1.55 -13.41
C ILE A 120 -1.01 1.93 -11.97
N PRO A 121 -0.08 2.88 -11.75
CA PRO A 121 0.27 3.33 -10.42
C PRO A 121 -0.95 3.78 -9.62
N VAL A 122 -0.97 3.50 -8.32
CA VAL A 122 -1.99 4.06 -7.43
C VAL A 122 -1.74 5.57 -7.32
N PRO A 123 -2.77 6.41 -7.48
CA PRO A 123 -2.60 7.85 -7.38
C PRO A 123 -2.07 8.28 -6.00
N ALA A 124 -1.12 9.21 -6.01
CA ALA A 124 -0.60 9.80 -4.79
C ALA A 124 -1.72 10.46 -3.98
N PRO A 125 -1.81 10.19 -2.66
CA PRO A 125 -2.90 10.72 -1.84
C PRO A 125 -2.78 12.23 -1.66
N LYS A 126 -3.88 12.96 -1.85
CA LYS A 126 -3.95 14.44 -1.72
C LYS A 126 -3.85 14.92 -0.27
N GLU A 127 -4.22 14.09 0.67
CA GLU A 127 -4.22 14.37 2.11
C GLU A 127 -2.80 14.48 2.67
N ILE A 128 -1.87 13.69 2.13
CA ILE A 128 -0.48 13.66 2.57
C ILE A 128 0.27 14.84 1.95
N LYS A 129 0.82 15.71 2.80
CA LYS A 129 1.52 16.91 2.35
C LYS A 129 3.02 16.64 2.23
N TRP A 130 3.56 17.04 1.09
CA TRP A 130 5.00 17.02 0.88
C TRP A 130 5.70 18.04 1.78
N LYS A 131 6.83 17.62 2.36
CA LYS A 131 7.74 18.47 3.13
C LYS A 131 9.17 18.16 2.74
N LEU A 132 10.01 19.19 2.60
CA LEU A 132 11.43 19.00 2.35
C LEU A 132 12.11 18.31 3.54
N ARG A 133 12.89 17.27 3.24
CA ARG A 133 13.75 16.56 4.20
C ARG A 133 15.20 16.71 3.74
N GLU A 134 16.08 17.17 4.63
CA GLU A 134 17.47 17.48 4.26
C GLU A 134 18.47 16.49 4.84
N LYS A 135 18.21 15.95 6.04
CA LYS A 135 19.12 15.04 6.73
C LYS A 135 18.40 13.82 7.27
N ALA A 136 19.02 12.65 7.15
CA ALA A 136 18.54 11.40 7.71
C ALA A 136 18.83 11.31 9.22
N GLN A 137 17.93 11.78 10.06
CA GLN A 137 18.09 11.79 11.52
C GLN A 137 17.00 11.01 12.25
N VAL A 138 15.75 11.17 11.83
CA VAL A 138 14.59 10.53 12.41
C VAL A 138 14.00 9.53 11.42
N PHE A 139 14.02 8.27 11.81
CA PHE A 139 13.46 7.17 11.01
C PHE A 139 12.03 6.89 11.46
N VAL A 140 11.19 6.47 10.54
CA VAL A 140 9.79 6.11 10.81
C VAL A 140 9.51 4.73 10.25
N HIS A 141 8.82 3.91 11.02
CA HIS A 141 8.31 2.61 10.60
C HIS A 141 6.84 2.47 10.97
N ASN A 142 5.99 2.22 9.99
CA ASN A 142 4.58 1.94 10.23
C ASN A 142 4.35 0.42 10.23
N ALA A 143 4.29 -0.15 11.45
CA ALA A 143 4.03 -1.57 11.65
C ALA A 143 2.54 -1.93 11.39
N GLY A 144 1.62 -0.96 11.58
CA GLY A 144 0.19 -1.19 11.41
C GLY A 144 -0.31 -2.37 12.26
N HIS A 145 -1.09 -3.27 11.68
CA HIS A 145 -1.52 -4.54 12.28
C HIS A 145 -0.48 -5.68 12.12
N GLY A 146 0.81 -5.36 11.93
CA GLY A 146 1.87 -6.35 11.73
C GLY A 146 2.01 -6.86 10.30
N GLY A 147 1.03 -6.60 9.45
CA GLY A 147 0.96 -7.13 8.08
C GLY A 147 0.74 -8.65 8.03
N LEU A 148 0.29 -9.14 6.87
CA LEU A 148 0.09 -10.57 6.63
C LEU A 148 1.43 -11.31 6.81
N GLY A 149 1.49 -12.28 7.74
CA GLY A 149 2.71 -13.06 8.02
C GLY A 149 3.91 -12.21 8.47
N GLY A 150 3.67 -11.03 9.06
CA GLY A 150 4.75 -10.12 9.46
C GLY A 150 5.57 -9.61 8.27
N ARG A 151 4.95 -9.39 7.14
CA ARG A 151 5.58 -9.02 5.86
C ARG A 151 6.33 -7.69 5.89
N ASN A 152 5.93 -6.76 6.73
CA ASN A 152 6.52 -5.43 6.84
C ASN A 152 7.88 -5.40 7.57
N GLY A 153 8.36 -6.55 8.05
CA GLY A 153 9.72 -6.70 8.59
C GLY A 153 9.95 -6.04 9.95
N THR A 154 8.89 -5.70 10.68
CA THR A 154 8.99 -5.05 12.01
C THR A 154 9.89 -5.82 12.98
N LYS A 155 9.76 -7.16 12.99
CA LYS A 155 10.60 -8.00 13.85
C LYS A 155 12.08 -7.87 13.52
N GLN A 156 12.43 -7.95 12.23
CA GLN A 156 13.81 -7.80 11.75
C GLN A 156 14.37 -6.40 12.06
N LEU A 157 13.53 -5.35 11.94
CA LEU A 157 13.93 -4.00 12.30
C LEU A 157 14.25 -3.88 13.79
N ILE A 158 13.40 -4.42 14.68
CA ILE A 158 13.65 -4.40 16.13
C ILE A 158 14.92 -5.19 16.49
N GLU A 159 15.18 -6.31 15.84
CA GLU A 159 16.42 -7.07 16.02
C GLU A 159 17.64 -6.28 15.55
N ALA A 160 17.52 -5.52 14.46
CA ALA A 160 18.58 -4.67 13.92
C ALA A 160 19.00 -3.55 14.87
N LEU A 161 18.12 -3.04 15.72
CA LEU A 161 18.43 -1.98 16.67
C LEU A 161 19.62 -2.33 17.58
N LYS A 162 19.76 -3.60 17.95
CA LYS A 162 20.86 -4.09 18.80
C LYS A 162 22.22 -4.10 18.09
N LEU A 163 22.20 -4.01 16.75
CA LEU A 163 23.37 -4.09 15.88
C LEU A 163 23.78 -2.73 15.32
N THR A 164 22.93 -1.71 15.45
CA THR A 164 23.21 -0.34 15.00
C THR A 164 24.12 0.37 16.00
N THR A 165 25.01 1.23 15.50
CA THR A 165 25.99 1.99 16.28
C THR A 165 25.69 3.48 16.36
N THR A 166 24.83 4.00 15.48
CA THR A 166 24.48 5.43 15.40
C THR A 166 23.35 5.81 16.37
N PRO A 167 23.32 7.08 16.84
CA PRO A 167 22.32 7.57 17.78
C PRO A 167 21.05 8.12 17.08
N PHE A 168 20.56 7.45 16.04
CA PHE A 168 19.33 7.86 15.36
C PHE A 168 18.11 7.74 16.27
N LYS A 169 17.02 8.40 15.88
CA LYS A 169 15.69 8.21 16.49
C LYS A 169 14.83 7.36 15.56
N LEU A 170 14.00 6.48 16.14
CA LEU A 170 13.05 5.66 15.39
C LEU A 170 11.65 5.83 15.99
N ILE A 171 10.72 6.29 15.18
CA ILE A 171 9.29 6.29 15.51
C ILE A 171 8.69 5.00 14.94
N ILE A 172 8.14 4.15 15.79
CA ILE A 172 7.36 2.98 15.37
C ILE A 172 5.89 3.22 15.70
N ARG A 173 5.03 3.17 14.68
CA ARG A 173 3.58 3.23 14.84
C ARG A 173 3.00 1.85 14.64
N SER A 174 2.25 1.35 15.63
CA SER A 174 1.62 0.03 15.58
C SER A 174 0.18 0.11 16.07
N GLN A 175 -0.71 -0.62 15.42
CA GLN A 175 -2.11 -0.76 15.83
C GLN A 175 -2.33 -1.98 16.74
N ILE A 176 -1.28 -2.77 16.95
CA ILE A 176 -1.29 -3.92 17.87
C ILE A 176 -0.16 -3.78 18.89
N PRO A 177 -0.28 -4.41 20.07
CA PRO A 177 0.79 -4.43 21.05
C PRO A 177 2.11 -4.92 20.44
N LEU A 178 3.18 -4.17 20.71
CA LEU A 178 4.53 -4.46 20.24
C LEU A 178 5.50 -4.19 21.40
N ALA A 179 6.47 -5.08 21.61
CA ALA A 179 7.51 -4.89 22.61
C ALA A 179 8.80 -4.38 21.97
N CYS A 180 9.27 -3.21 22.44
CA CYS A 180 10.56 -2.66 22.07
C CYS A 180 11.06 -1.78 23.23
N ASN A 181 12.23 -2.12 23.78
CA ASN A 181 12.82 -1.43 24.94
C ASN A 181 14.08 -0.62 24.58
N ASP A 182 14.33 -0.38 23.29
CA ASP A 182 15.47 0.44 22.87
C ASP A 182 15.19 1.93 23.16
N PRO A 183 16.08 2.65 23.86
CA PRO A 183 15.86 4.05 24.26
C PRO A 183 15.79 5.03 23.06
N ARG A 184 16.21 4.62 21.87
CA ARG A 184 16.12 5.41 20.64
C ARG A 184 14.73 5.33 20.00
N VAL A 185 13.87 4.43 20.48
CA VAL A 185 12.56 4.15 19.89
C VAL A 185 11.46 4.91 20.62
N ASP A 186 10.72 5.69 19.89
CA ASP A 186 9.42 6.23 20.27
C ASP A 186 8.33 5.28 19.72
N LEU A 187 7.90 4.34 20.58
CA LEU A 187 6.88 3.36 20.25
C LEU A 187 5.49 3.92 20.54
N ARG A 188 4.68 4.06 19.52
CA ARG A 188 3.31 4.56 19.60
C ARG A 188 2.34 3.47 19.22
N ILE A 189 1.39 3.15 20.12
CA ILE A 189 0.37 2.12 19.92
C ILE A 189 -1.01 2.80 19.83
N GLY A 190 -1.77 2.46 18.79
CA GLY A 190 -3.13 2.96 18.57
C GLY A 190 -3.43 3.29 17.11
N ASP A 191 -4.52 3.98 16.90
CA ASP A 191 -4.89 4.51 15.59
C ASP A 191 -4.27 5.90 15.38
N PHE A 192 -3.94 6.20 14.14
CA PHE A 192 -3.25 7.43 13.76
C PHE A 192 -4.02 8.14 12.66
N GLU A 193 -4.04 9.47 12.73
CA GLU A 193 -4.64 10.28 11.69
C GLU A 193 -3.84 10.15 10.38
N TYR A 194 -4.52 9.77 9.31
CA TYR A 194 -3.90 9.47 8.02
C TYR A 194 -3.15 10.68 7.43
N ALA A 195 -3.77 11.85 7.46
CA ALA A 195 -3.21 13.06 6.85
C ALA A 195 -1.87 13.50 7.46
N THR A 196 -1.65 13.18 8.75
CA THR A 196 -0.45 13.59 9.52
C THR A 196 0.54 12.45 9.75
N MET A 197 0.25 11.25 9.25
CA MET A 197 1.04 10.05 9.52
C MET A 197 2.51 10.17 9.08
N PHE A 198 2.81 11.04 8.11
CA PHE A 198 4.14 11.26 7.56
C PHE A 198 4.70 12.67 7.82
N ASP A 199 4.11 13.45 8.73
CA ASP A 199 4.59 14.79 9.05
C ASP A 199 5.91 14.78 9.81
N GLU A 200 6.11 13.75 10.63
CA GLU A 200 7.32 13.52 11.41
C GLU A 200 8.28 12.57 10.68
N GLY A 201 9.57 12.80 10.94
CA GLY A 201 10.65 11.96 10.45
C GLY A 201 11.17 12.36 9.06
N ASP A 202 12.31 11.78 8.74
CA ASP A 202 13.08 12.07 7.55
C ASP A 202 13.17 10.87 6.62
N VAL A 203 13.24 9.68 7.20
CA VAL A 203 13.44 8.41 6.51
C VAL A 203 12.31 7.46 6.86
N PHE A 204 11.64 6.93 5.86
CA PHE A 204 10.70 5.83 6.04
C PHE A 204 11.42 4.50 5.84
N ILE A 205 11.58 3.73 6.93
CA ILE A 205 12.23 2.42 6.88
C ILE A 205 11.19 1.31 6.84
N TYR A 206 11.23 0.51 5.77
CA TYR A 206 10.26 -0.55 5.54
C TYR A 206 10.94 -1.81 4.97
N PRO A 207 11.52 -2.66 5.84
CA PRO A 207 12.27 -3.86 5.45
C PRO A 207 11.32 -5.01 5.11
N ASP A 208 10.42 -4.79 4.17
CA ASP A 208 9.34 -5.69 3.84
C ASP A 208 9.82 -6.92 3.06
N LYS A 209 9.12 -8.03 3.27
CA LYS A 209 9.49 -9.35 2.74
C LYS A 209 8.79 -9.67 1.43
N PHE A 210 7.56 -9.27 1.28
CA PHE A 210 6.75 -9.45 0.05
C PHE A 210 5.62 -8.44 0.02
N GLY A 211 5.04 -8.22 -1.16
CA GLY A 211 3.91 -7.31 -1.37
C GLY A 211 3.88 -6.79 -2.80
N GLY A 212 2.72 -6.29 -3.19
CA GLY A 212 2.47 -5.60 -4.45
C GLY A 212 2.79 -4.11 -4.36
N SER A 213 1.78 -3.25 -4.46
CA SER A 213 1.93 -1.79 -4.56
C SER A 213 2.61 -1.10 -3.39
N CYS A 214 2.60 -1.70 -2.19
CA CYS A 214 3.24 -1.14 -0.98
C CYS A 214 2.83 0.31 -0.70
N LEU A 215 1.52 0.56 -0.54
CA LEU A 215 0.97 1.91 -0.33
C LEU A 215 1.71 2.75 0.73
N PRO A 216 2.10 2.23 1.91
CA PRO A 216 2.82 3.02 2.89
C PRO A 216 4.16 3.59 2.39
N VAL A 217 4.82 2.88 1.45
CA VAL A 217 6.07 3.37 0.84
C VAL A 217 5.77 4.49 -0.16
N GLN A 218 4.70 4.36 -0.97
CA GLN A 218 4.27 5.41 -1.89
C GLN A 218 3.83 6.67 -1.15
N GLU A 219 3.11 6.51 -0.05
CA GLU A 219 2.66 7.57 0.85
C GLU A 219 3.85 8.32 1.48
N ALA A 220 4.81 7.59 2.05
CA ALA A 220 6.01 8.17 2.63
C ALA A 220 6.87 8.90 1.57
N HIS A 221 7.01 8.30 0.39
CA HIS A 221 7.74 8.92 -0.73
C HIS A 221 7.07 10.21 -1.18
N SER A 222 5.73 10.23 -1.32
CA SER A 222 4.96 11.43 -1.67
C SER A 222 5.04 12.53 -0.59
N ALA A 223 5.20 12.15 0.68
CA ALA A 223 5.45 13.07 1.79
C ALA A 223 6.87 13.69 1.78
N GLY A 224 7.74 13.25 0.88
CA GLY A 224 9.13 13.70 0.76
C GLY A 224 10.12 12.97 1.67
N MET A 225 9.74 11.83 2.25
CA MET A 225 10.67 11.01 3.02
C MET A 225 11.57 10.20 2.10
N MET A 226 12.83 10.02 2.46
CA MET A 226 13.69 9.02 1.84
C MET A 226 13.18 7.62 2.23
N CYS A 227 12.93 6.76 1.24
CA CYS A 227 12.42 5.41 1.48
C CYS A 227 13.55 4.39 1.54
N MET A 228 13.76 3.78 2.71
CA MET A 228 14.72 2.72 2.94
C MET A 228 13.99 1.38 2.97
N VAL A 229 13.97 0.69 1.83
CA VAL A 229 13.15 -0.50 1.58
C VAL A 229 14.00 -1.72 1.22
N SER A 230 13.44 -2.92 1.31
CA SER A 230 14.11 -4.14 0.87
C SER A 230 14.41 -4.12 -0.63
N LYS A 231 15.61 -4.56 -1.04
CA LYS A 231 16.05 -4.64 -2.44
C LYS A 231 15.34 -5.78 -3.18
N ARG A 232 14.06 -5.59 -3.46
CA ARG A 232 13.18 -6.54 -4.14
C ARG A 232 12.18 -5.84 -5.07
N LEU A 233 11.55 -6.57 -5.96
CA LEU A 233 10.38 -6.08 -6.69
C LEU A 233 9.19 -5.87 -5.71
N PRO A 234 8.38 -4.84 -5.95
CA PRO A 234 8.45 -3.86 -7.04
C PRO A 234 9.37 -2.66 -6.75
N HIS A 235 9.98 -2.54 -5.56
CA HIS A 235 10.77 -1.36 -5.16
C HIS A 235 11.91 -1.07 -6.13
N THR A 236 12.63 -2.10 -6.59
CA THR A 236 13.75 -1.94 -7.53
C THR A 236 13.34 -1.38 -8.89
N GLU A 237 12.05 -1.38 -9.21
CA GLU A 237 11.53 -0.84 -10.46
C GLU A 237 11.20 0.65 -10.34
N TRP A 238 10.42 1.03 -9.32
CA TRP A 238 9.89 2.39 -9.24
C TRP A 238 10.66 3.32 -8.27
N LEU A 239 11.52 2.73 -7.40
CA LEU A 239 12.44 3.46 -6.49
C LEU A 239 13.92 3.15 -6.78
N PRO A 240 14.40 3.19 -8.02
CA PRO A 240 15.74 2.68 -8.35
C PRO A 240 16.89 3.45 -7.69
N ASN A 241 16.65 4.69 -7.27
CA ASN A 241 17.67 5.57 -6.68
C ASN A 241 17.62 5.64 -5.15
N GLU A 242 16.61 5.03 -4.53
CA GLU A 242 16.47 5.02 -3.07
C GLU A 242 17.47 4.05 -2.42
N PRO A 243 17.88 4.31 -1.15
CA PRO A 243 18.71 3.37 -0.41
C PRO A 243 17.99 2.05 -0.16
N MET A 244 18.52 0.96 -0.67
CA MET A 244 17.89 -0.34 -0.51
C MET A 244 18.63 -1.21 0.50
N ILE A 245 17.87 -1.85 1.38
CA ILE A 245 18.33 -2.86 2.30
C ILE A 245 18.60 -4.14 1.51
N PRO A 246 19.83 -4.67 1.49
CA PRO A 246 20.13 -5.93 0.81
C PRO A 246 19.26 -7.08 1.30
N ILE A 247 18.96 -8.03 0.43
CA ILE A 247 18.31 -9.29 0.79
C ILE A 247 19.24 -10.45 0.52
N LYS A 248 19.15 -11.52 1.31
CA LYS A 248 19.95 -12.75 1.14
C LYS A 248 19.37 -13.73 0.11
N GLY A 249 18.28 -13.34 -0.55
CA GLY A 249 17.54 -14.18 -1.47
C GLY A 249 16.07 -14.30 -1.08
N TYR A 250 15.41 -15.34 -1.58
CA TYR A 250 14.00 -15.60 -1.30
C TYR A 250 13.81 -16.99 -0.71
N LYS A 251 12.77 -17.13 0.10
CA LYS A 251 12.26 -18.43 0.56
C LYS A 251 10.78 -18.52 0.24
N LYS A 252 10.29 -19.73 -0.02
CA LYS A 252 8.85 -19.98 -0.11
C LYS A 252 8.22 -19.91 1.27
N GLU A 253 7.18 -19.13 1.40
CA GLU A 253 6.44 -18.96 2.66
C GLU A 253 4.96 -19.07 2.37
N ARG A 254 4.31 -20.06 3.02
CA ARG A 254 2.87 -20.27 2.84
C ARG A 254 2.12 -19.54 3.94
N ILE A 255 1.26 -18.61 3.53
CA ILE A 255 0.45 -17.79 4.42
C ILE A 255 -1.00 -17.98 3.99
N ALA A 256 -1.84 -18.48 4.90
CA ALA A 256 -3.17 -18.97 4.58
C ALA A 256 -3.08 -20.04 3.47
N GLU A 257 -3.72 -19.82 2.33
CA GLU A 257 -3.72 -20.78 1.22
C GLU A 257 -2.86 -20.35 0.03
N LYS A 258 -2.06 -19.30 0.19
CA LYS A 258 -1.20 -18.75 -0.86
C LYS A 258 0.28 -18.89 -0.50
N GLU A 259 1.08 -19.26 -1.49
CA GLU A 259 2.53 -19.31 -1.38
C GLU A 259 3.15 -18.03 -1.94
N PHE A 260 4.14 -17.48 -1.21
CA PHE A 260 4.85 -16.27 -1.57
C PHE A 260 6.35 -16.54 -1.66
N ASP A 261 7.01 -15.80 -2.57
CA ASP A 261 8.45 -15.61 -2.53
C ASP A 261 8.75 -14.49 -1.52
N SER A 262 9.10 -14.91 -0.31
CA SER A 262 9.39 -14.01 0.81
C SER A 262 10.87 -13.69 0.84
N ALA A 263 11.24 -12.41 0.74
CA ALA A 263 12.62 -11.96 0.84
C ALA A 263 13.21 -12.27 2.22
N ILE A 264 14.42 -12.78 2.23
CA ILE A 264 15.19 -13.02 3.45
C ILE A 264 15.92 -11.73 3.80
N VAL A 265 15.37 -10.98 4.74
CA VAL A 265 15.91 -9.71 5.22
C VAL A 265 16.69 -9.97 6.50
N ASP A 266 18.00 -9.67 6.48
CA ASP A 266 18.91 -9.87 7.59
C ASP A 266 18.94 -8.60 8.48
N PRO A 267 18.76 -8.72 9.81
CA PRO A 267 18.89 -7.59 10.73
C PRO A 267 20.23 -6.85 10.62
N GLN A 268 21.32 -7.54 10.31
CA GLN A 268 22.63 -6.90 10.14
C GLN A 268 22.65 -5.99 8.90
N ASP A 269 22.01 -6.40 7.80
CA ASP A 269 21.93 -5.56 6.59
C ASP A 269 21.04 -4.32 6.83
N ILE A 270 19.98 -4.45 7.62
CA ILE A 270 19.18 -3.30 8.07
C ILE A 270 20.05 -2.33 8.89
N ALA A 271 20.76 -2.85 9.90
CA ALA A 271 21.62 -2.05 10.77
C ALA A 271 22.69 -1.31 9.97
N ASN A 272 23.42 -2.01 9.11
CA ASN A 272 24.45 -1.43 8.24
C ASN A 272 23.88 -0.32 7.35
N THR A 273 22.66 -0.51 6.83
CA THR A 273 22.01 0.48 5.97
C THR A 273 21.63 1.73 6.77
N ILE A 274 21.04 1.57 7.96
CA ILE A 274 20.75 2.69 8.88
C ILE A 274 22.02 3.47 9.20
N ASP A 275 23.07 2.80 9.69
CA ASP A 275 24.33 3.42 10.10
C ASP A 275 25.03 4.12 8.94
N SER A 276 24.91 3.57 7.74
CA SER A 276 25.51 4.18 6.54
C SER A 276 24.81 5.47 6.11
N TRP A 277 23.55 5.67 6.46
CA TRP A 277 22.75 6.82 6.02
C TRP A 277 22.52 7.85 7.11
N PHE A 278 22.65 7.51 8.38
CA PHE A 278 22.46 8.45 9.47
C PHE A 278 23.28 9.74 9.28
N GLY A 279 22.65 10.87 9.39
CA GLY A 279 23.23 12.20 9.28
C GLY A 279 23.56 12.67 7.85
N LYS A 280 23.38 11.83 6.82
CA LYS A 280 23.64 12.20 5.42
C LYS A 280 22.57 13.13 4.86
N ASP A 281 22.95 13.89 3.84
CA ASP A 281 22.04 14.68 3.03
C ASP A 281 21.11 13.77 2.20
N ILE A 282 19.82 14.01 2.33
CA ILE A 282 18.75 13.28 1.66
C ILE A 282 17.87 14.18 0.78
N THR A 283 18.27 15.44 0.59
CA THR A 283 17.50 16.44 -0.18
C THR A 283 17.06 15.95 -1.54
N LYS A 284 17.95 15.24 -2.26
CA LYS A 284 17.64 14.71 -3.60
C LYS A 284 16.49 13.69 -3.59
N TYR A 285 16.38 12.87 -2.53
CA TYR A 285 15.32 11.88 -2.38
C TYR A 285 13.99 12.54 -2.04
N SER A 286 14.03 13.57 -1.18
CA SER A 286 12.85 14.36 -0.87
C SER A 286 12.27 15.06 -2.10
N LEU A 287 13.12 15.63 -2.95
CA LEU A 287 12.71 16.24 -4.22
C LEU A 287 12.21 15.20 -5.23
N ALA A 288 12.82 14.01 -5.28
CA ALA A 288 12.34 12.90 -6.11
C ALA A 288 10.92 12.47 -5.70
N GLY A 289 10.64 12.40 -4.40
CA GLY A 289 9.29 12.12 -3.89
C GLY A 289 8.25 13.14 -4.32
N LYS A 290 8.60 14.43 -4.29
CA LYS A 290 7.73 15.50 -4.82
C LYS A 290 7.39 15.30 -6.29
N LYS A 291 8.41 15.07 -7.10
CA LYS A 291 8.25 14.85 -8.53
C LYS A 291 7.38 13.61 -8.78
N TRP A 292 7.63 12.51 -8.06
CA TRP A 292 6.84 11.29 -8.18
C TRP A 292 5.37 11.53 -7.85
N ALA A 293 5.07 12.27 -6.76
CA ALA A 293 3.71 12.60 -6.38
C ALA A 293 2.98 13.44 -7.43
N GLU A 294 3.68 14.41 -8.05
CA GLU A 294 3.15 15.24 -9.13
C GLU A 294 2.86 14.40 -10.40
N GLU A 295 3.75 13.47 -10.75
CA GLU A 295 3.62 12.59 -11.92
C GLU A 295 2.53 11.51 -11.73
N ASN A 296 2.28 11.10 -10.48
CA ASN A 296 1.27 10.10 -10.12
C ASN A 296 0.05 10.72 -9.43
N SER A 297 -0.21 11.99 -9.63
CA SER A 297 -1.41 12.65 -9.11
C SER A 297 -2.68 12.20 -9.83
N TRP A 298 -3.84 12.37 -9.19
CA TRP A 298 -5.14 12.11 -9.82
C TRP A 298 -5.32 12.88 -11.12
N GLU A 299 -4.85 14.12 -11.20
CA GLU A 299 -4.93 14.96 -12.39
C GLU A 299 -4.19 14.32 -13.59
N LYS A 300 -3.12 13.56 -13.33
CA LYS A 300 -2.36 12.86 -14.35
C LYS A 300 -2.93 11.48 -14.69
N LEU A 301 -3.34 10.74 -13.67
CA LEU A 301 -3.73 9.34 -13.84
C LEU A 301 -5.21 9.14 -14.16
N LYS A 302 -6.08 10.10 -13.86
CA LYS A 302 -7.54 9.97 -14.05
C LYS A 302 -7.90 9.50 -15.46
N SER A 303 -7.35 10.14 -16.49
CA SER A 303 -7.66 9.79 -17.88
C SER A 303 -7.18 8.38 -18.27
N ILE A 304 -6.20 7.81 -17.54
CA ILE A 304 -5.72 6.45 -17.76
C ILE A 304 -6.70 5.47 -17.13
N TYR A 305 -7.16 5.74 -15.90
CA TYR A 305 -8.18 4.95 -15.21
C TYR A 305 -9.54 4.98 -15.94
N GLU A 306 -9.92 6.11 -16.52
CA GLU A 306 -11.17 6.25 -17.28
C GLU A 306 -11.19 5.45 -18.58
N LYS A 307 -10.03 5.07 -19.11
CA LYS A 307 -9.88 4.27 -20.35
C LYS A 307 -9.76 2.77 -20.10
N ILE A 308 -9.82 2.35 -18.85
CA ILE A 308 -9.84 0.94 -18.50
C ILE A 308 -11.16 0.33 -18.93
#